data_910d8c6b632469f0ec03e986e9ade672
#
_entry.id   910d8c6b632469f0ec03e986e9ade672
#
_cell.length_a   1.000
_cell.length_b   1.000
_cell.length_c   1.000
_cell.angle_alpha   90.00
_cell.angle_beta   90.00
_cell.angle_gamma   90.00
#
_symmetry.space_group_name_H-M   'P 1'
#
loop_
_entity.id
_entity.type
_entity.pdbx_description
1 polymer ?
#
loop_
_entity_poly.entity_id
_entity_poly.type
_entity_poly.pdbx_seq_one_letter_code
_entity_poly.pdbx_strand_id
1 'polypeptide(L)'
;SFNSYSQIGSPPVVENMLLSFVEGADAVRGDDQAFTRGAEISAAVYKENDAEYWKKYFKGVSEPDKTGVAVELGGSSVNNLADNLLLFGLTPGSQNLFAATYRVFGDIVVAQYPKLMPSYYPVEQVLDASYLKGLSDREAPKTSAVMPRFEAKEEIKNVVSRRSWNIQFETGKATFTPAAHTELEQLLRDLLVASATAVELHGHTDAQGNPDANMRLSEERAFAVKKWLEEKAPLNFPQGRLRVFAHGQINPLAPNSSEVGRAQNRRVEIVVGTTTS
;
A
#
# COMPACT_ATOMS: atom_id res chain seq x y z
N SER A 1 21.54 -7.34 -25.79
CA SER A 1 22.61 -6.70 -25.06
C SER A 1 22.12 -5.38 -24.47
N PHE A 2 21.73 -5.41 -23.22
CA PHE A 2 21.24 -4.23 -22.48
C PHE A 2 22.36 -3.34 -21.93
N ASN A 3 23.61 -3.59 -22.29
CA ASN A 3 24.77 -2.85 -21.80
C ASN A 3 25.01 -1.48 -22.45
N SER A 4 24.15 -1.04 -23.38
CA SER A 4 24.38 0.25 -24.08
C SER A 4 23.70 1.44 -23.42
N TYR A 5 22.77 1.24 -22.47
CA TYR A 5 22.10 2.33 -21.75
C TYR A 5 22.82 2.80 -20.48
N SER A 6 23.75 2.02 -19.95
CA SER A 6 24.56 2.40 -18.77
C SER A 6 25.59 3.52 -19.04
N GLN A 7 25.72 3.98 -20.29
CA GLN A 7 26.62 5.08 -20.65
C GLN A 7 25.93 6.43 -20.89
N ILE A 8 24.62 6.55 -20.71
CA ILE A 8 23.85 7.77 -21.03
C ILE A 8 23.87 8.82 -19.90
N GLY A 9 24.79 8.77 -19.01
CA GLY A 9 25.00 9.86 -18.06
C GLY A 9 25.98 9.45 -16.98
N SER A 10 26.91 10.33 -16.66
CA SER A 10 27.65 10.15 -15.42
C SER A 10 26.67 10.21 -14.25
N PRO A 11 26.85 9.43 -13.17
CA PRO A 11 25.98 9.46 -12.00
C PRO A 11 25.58 10.86 -11.53
N PRO A 12 26.50 11.86 -11.47
CA PRO A 12 26.14 13.23 -11.09
C PRO A 12 25.13 13.92 -12.02
N VAL A 13 25.10 13.60 -13.31
CA VAL A 13 24.13 14.19 -14.24
C VAL A 13 22.72 13.65 -13.96
N VAL A 14 22.60 12.35 -13.77
CA VAL A 14 21.33 11.70 -13.43
C VAL A 14 20.81 12.18 -12.07
N GLU A 15 21.68 12.24 -11.06
CA GLU A 15 21.32 12.74 -9.73
C GLU A 15 20.89 14.21 -9.77
N ASN A 16 21.57 15.08 -10.52
CA ASN A 16 21.19 16.48 -10.65
C ASN A 16 19.85 16.65 -11.43
N MET A 17 19.58 15.77 -12.40
CA MET A 17 18.28 15.73 -13.06
C MET A 17 17.18 15.32 -12.08
N LEU A 18 17.40 14.26 -11.28
CA LEU A 18 16.47 13.85 -10.23
C LEU A 18 16.25 14.96 -9.18
N LEU A 19 17.33 15.65 -8.78
CA LEU A 19 17.26 16.79 -7.87
C LEU A 19 16.32 17.86 -8.41
N SER A 20 16.46 18.22 -9.69
CA SER A 20 15.60 19.24 -10.33
C SER A 20 14.11 18.83 -10.30
N PHE A 21 13.79 17.55 -10.50
CA PHE A 21 12.42 17.05 -10.41
C PHE A 21 11.86 17.14 -8.99
N VAL A 22 12.62 16.68 -7.99
CA VAL A 22 12.11 16.64 -6.60
C VAL A 22 12.04 18.06 -6.00
N GLU A 23 12.94 18.96 -6.36
CA GLU A 23 12.87 20.39 -6.00
C GLU A 23 11.68 21.10 -6.67
N GLY A 24 11.43 20.79 -7.94
CA GLY A 24 10.24 21.28 -8.65
C GLY A 24 8.94 20.80 -7.98
N ALA A 25 8.89 19.56 -7.51
CA ALA A 25 7.76 19.03 -6.76
C ALA A 25 7.54 19.76 -5.43
N ASP A 26 8.61 20.02 -4.66
CA ASP A 26 8.52 20.81 -3.42
C ASP A 26 8.06 22.25 -3.70
N ALA A 27 8.57 22.88 -4.75
CA ALA A 27 8.18 24.25 -5.15
C ALA A 27 6.68 24.31 -5.50
N VAL A 28 6.19 23.40 -6.34
CA VAL A 28 4.77 23.34 -6.76
C VAL A 28 3.84 23.09 -5.59
N ARG A 29 4.29 22.36 -4.56
CA ARG A 29 3.50 22.08 -3.36
C ARG A 29 3.46 23.23 -2.37
N GLY A 30 4.53 24.03 -2.30
CA GLY A 30 4.72 25.06 -1.27
C GLY A 30 4.52 26.49 -1.74
N ASP A 31 4.43 26.74 -3.06
CA ASP A 31 4.38 28.07 -3.65
C ASP A 31 3.28 28.17 -4.73
N ASP A 32 2.29 29.02 -4.51
CA ASP A 32 1.19 29.27 -5.45
C ASP A 32 1.67 29.85 -6.80
N GLN A 33 2.77 30.57 -6.84
CA GLN A 33 3.34 31.06 -8.09
C GLN A 33 3.96 29.94 -8.89
N ALA A 34 4.74 29.06 -8.24
CA ALA A 34 5.31 27.87 -8.86
C ALA A 34 4.20 26.92 -9.36
N PHE A 35 3.15 26.73 -8.57
CA PHE A 35 1.97 25.95 -8.95
C PHE A 35 1.27 26.55 -10.19
N THR A 36 1.05 27.86 -10.20
CA THR A 36 0.46 28.58 -11.35
C THR A 36 1.35 28.42 -12.59
N ARG A 37 2.66 28.59 -12.43
CA ARG A 37 3.61 28.42 -13.54
C ARG A 37 3.59 27.01 -14.11
N GLY A 38 3.46 25.98 -13.27
CA GLY A 38 3.30 24.58 -13.70
C GLY A 38 2.05 24.40 -14.57
N ALA A 39 0.93 25.00 -14.20
CA ALA A 39 -0.30 24.95 -14.97
C ALA A 39 -0.20 25.70 -16.32
N GLU A 40 0.46 26.87 -16.36
CA GLU A 40 0.74 27.62 -17.58
C GLU A 40 1.62 26.81 -18.56
N ILE A 41 2.67 26.15 -18.04
CA ILE A 41 3.54 25.30 -18.83
C ILE A 41 2.75 24.11 -19.41
N SER A 42 1.90 23.46 -18.60
CA SER A 42 1.04 22.36 -19.07
C SER A 42 0.10 22.82 -20.19
N ALA A 43 -0.56 23.98 -20.03
CA ALA A 43 -1.40 24.57 -21.07
C ALA A 43 -0.62 24.84 -22.37
N ALA A 44 0.60 25.35 -22.25
CA ALA A 44 1.46 25.64 -23.41
C ALA A 44 1.96 24.39 -24.12
N VAL A 45 2.28 23.33 -23.36
CA VAL A 45 2.81 22.06 -23.89
C VAL A 45 1.72 21.23 -24.55
N TYR A 46 0.62 20.99 -23.82
CA TYR A 46 -0.45 20.09 -24.28
C TYR A 46 -1.41 20.75 -25.26
N LYS A 47 -1.62 22.09 -25.15
CA LYS A 47 -2.47 22.89 -26.06
C LYS A 47 -3.94 22.43 -26.13
N GLU A 48 -4.40 21.72 -25.11
CA GLU A 48 -5.76 21.17 -25.03
C GLU A 48 -6.70 22.09 -24.25
N ASN A 49 -6.19 22.73 -23.18
CA ASN A 49 -6.94 23.58 -22.27
C ASN A 49 -6.07 24.70 -21.72
N ASP A 50 -6.69 25.68 -21.06
CA ASP A 50 -6.00 26.82 -20.42
C ASP A 50 -5.38 26.48 -19.06
N ALA A 51 -4.67 27.40 -18.46
CA ALA A 51 -4.02 27.21 -17.17
C ALA A 51 -5.01 27.01 -16.01
N GLU A 52 -6.21 27.61 -16.08
CA GLU A 52 -7.23 27.46 -15.03
C GLU A 52 -7.80 26.02 -15.02
N TYR A 53 -7.99 25.42 -16.20
CA TYR A 53 -8.33 24.01 -16.32
C TYR A 53 -7.28 23.12 -15.63
N TRP A 54 -5.99 23.34 -15.92
CA TRP A 54 -4.91 22.56 -15.33
C TRP A 54 -4.81 22.76 -13.82
N LYS A 55 -4.95 24.00 -13.32
CA LYS A 55 -4.99 24.27 -11.87
C LYS A 55 -6.12 23.51 -11.17
N LYS A 56 -7.33 23.50 -11.76
CA LYS A 56 -8.49 22.81 -11.23
C LYS A 56 -8.19 21.34 -11.02
N TYR A 57 -7.69 20.65 -12.04
CA TYR A 57 -7.42 19.22 -11.97
C TYR A 57 -6.13 18.88 -11.20
N PHE A 58 -5.15 19.76 -11.15
CA PHE A 58 -3.99 19.57 -10.27
C PHE A 58 -4.37 19.60 -8.78
N LYS A 59 -5.29 20.47 -8.40
CA LYS A 59 -5.83 20.54 -7.03
C LYS A 59 -6.75 19.37 -6.69
N GLY A 60 -7.36 18.77 -7.70
CA GLY A 60 -8.45 17.81 -7.57
C GLY A 60 -9.81 18.50 -7.51
N VAL A 61 -10.79 17.83 -8.09
CA VAL A 61 -12.18 18.32 -8.18
C VAL A 61 -13.14 17.14 -8.13
N SER A 62 -14.25 17.33 -7.45
CA SER A 62 -15.36 16.38 -7.47
C SER A 62 -16.36 16.79 -8.55
N GLU A 63 -16.58 15.93 -9.53
CA GLU A 63 -17.54 16.17 -10.63
C GLU A 63 -18.48 14.99 -10.79
N PRO A 64 -19.77 15.22 -11.14
CA PRO A 64 -20.69 14.13 -11.41
C PRO A 64 -20.32 13.43 -12.72
N ASP A 65 -20.37 12.12 -12.73
CA ASP A 65 -20.30 11.31 -13.93
C ASP A 65 -21.62 11.39 -14.75
N LYS A 66 -21.70 10.63 -15.84
CA LYS A 66 -22.90 10.57 -16.72
C LYS A 66 -24.15 10.07 -16.00
N THR A 67 -24.00 9.41 -14.85
CA THR A 67 -25.11 8.89 -14.04
C THR A 67 -25.47 9.80 -12.85
N GLY A 68 -24.72 10.90 -12.68
CA GLY A 68 -24.91 11.85 -11.59
C GLY A 68 -24.15 11.49 -10.31
N VAL A 69 -23.30 10.45 -10.35
CA VAL A 69 -22.47 10.06 -9.21
C VAL A 69 -21.21 10.93 -9.16
N ALA A 70 -20.93 11.52 -7.99
CA ALA A 70 -19.73 12.33 -7.77
C ALA A 70 -18.47 11.45 -7.92
N VAL A 71 -17.54 11.92 -8.74
CA VAL A 71 -16.24 11.27 -8.99
C VAL A 71 -15.14 12.27 -8.70
N GLU A 72 -14.19 11.85 -7.88
CA GLU A 72 -12.98 12.64 -7.59
C GLU A 72 -12.01 12.52 -8.76
N LEU A 73 -11.67 13.66 -9.36
CA LEU A 73 -10.80 13.76 -10.54
C LEU A 73 -9.55 14.59 -10.21
N GLY A 74 -8.40 14.14 -10.69
CA GLY A 74 -7.13 14.83 -10.47
C GLY A 74 -6.63 14.71 -9.03
N GLY A 75 -5.99 15.75 -8.51
CA GLY A 75 -5.45 15.81 -7.15
C GLY A 75 -4.16 14.99 -6.94
N SER A 76 -3.56 14.50 -8.03
CA SER A 76 -2.29 13.77 -7.96
C SER A 76 -1.14 14.74 -7.69
N SER A 77 -0.43 14.53 -6.60
CA SER A 77 0.77 15.30 -6.30
C SER A 77 2.00 14.69 -6.99
N VAL A 78 2.90 15.54 -7.45
CA VAL A 78 4.22 15.10 -7.93
C VAL A 78 5.06 14.67 -6.73
N ASN A 79 5.69 13.50 -6.79
CA ASN A 79 6.52 12.98 -5.73
C ASN A 79 7.78 13.83 -5.53
N ASN A 80 7.99 14.33 -4.31
CA ASN A 80 9.24 14.94 -3.91
C ASN A 80 10.28 13.89 -3.46
N LEU A 81 11.41 14.34 -2.90
CA LEU A 81 12.45 13.41 -2.45
C LEU A 81 11.93 12.46 -1.36
N ALA A 82 11.22 12.97 -0.35
CA ALA A 82 10.72 12.15 0.76
C ALA A 82 9.72 11.09 0.28
N ASP A 83 8.81 11.44 -0.64
CA ASP A 83 7.85 10.49 -1.21
C ASP A 83 8.56 9.37 -2.00
N ASN A 84 9.56 9.74 -2.80
CA ASN A 84 10.33 8.76 -3.56
C ASN A 84 11.13 7.83 -2.66
N LEU A 85 11.77 8.35 -1.60
CA LEU A 85 12.47 7.52 -0.61
C LEU A 85 11.52 6.54 0.08
N LEU A 86 10.31 6.98 0.42
CA LEU A 86 9.28 6.13 0.99
C LEU A 86 8.79 5.07 -0.02
N LEU A 87 8.48 5.48 -1.26
CA LEU A 87 7.99 4.60 -2.32
C LEU A 87 8.95 3.46 -2.63
N PHE A 88 10.25 3.75 -2.68
CA PHE A 88 11.30 2.76 -2.99
C PHE A 88 11.88 2.06 -1.74
N GLY A 89 11.31 2.28 -0.55
CA GLY A 89 11.74 1.61 0.67
C GLY A 89 13.13 2.05 1.16
N LEU A 90 13.55 3.26 0.82
CA LEU A 90 14.83 3.84 1.24
C LEU A 90 14.72 4.61 2.57
N THR A 91 13.51 4.90 3.02
CA THR A 91 13.27 5.47 4.34
C THR A 91 13.29 4.36 5.40
N PRO A 92 14.04 4.48 6.51
CA PRO A 92 14.02 3.50 7.57
C PRO A 92 12.60 3.21 8.08
N GLY A 93 12.22 1.94 8.20
CA GLY A 93 10.87 1.54 8.62
C GLY A 93 9.81 1.50 7.50
N SER A 94 10.20 1.75 6.24
CA SER A 94 9.33 1.55 5.08
C SER A 94 9.71 0.27 4.32
N GLN A 95 8.74 -0.24 3.57
CA GLN A 95 8.93 -1.30 2.59
C GLN A 95 8.88 -0.71 1.17
N ASN A 96 9.53 -1.37 0.23
CA ASN A 96 9.54 -0.95 -1.17
C ASN A 96 8.18 -1.22 -1.82
N LEU A 97 7.34 -0.17 -1.91
CA LEU A 97 6.00 -0.22 -2.49
C LEU A 97 6.05 -0.49 -3.99
N PHE A 98 7.03 0.05 -4.70
CA PHE A 98 7.23 -0.25 -6.12
C PHE A 98 7.47 -1.74 -6.34
N ALA A 99 8.40 -2.33 -5.57
CA ALA A 99 8.70 -3.76 -5.68
C ALA A 99 7.50 -4.65 -5.32
N ALA A 100 6.73 -4.29 -4.29
CA ALA A 100 5.51 -5.00 -3.91
C ALA A 100 4.48 -4.97 -5.05
N THR A 101 4.20 -3.78 -5.59
CA THR A 101 3.27 -3.57 -6.71
C THR A 101 3.71 -4.33 -7.96
N TYR A 102 4.98 -4.21 -8.33
CA TYR A 102 5.55 -4.89 -9.50
C TYR A 102 5.36 -6.42 -9.42
N ARG A 103 5.64 -7.02 -8.26
CA ARG A 103 5.49 -8.47 -8.06
C ARG A 103 4.03 -8.90 -8.09
N VAL A 104 3.14 -8.20 -7.39
CA VAL A 104 1.70 -8.55 -7.37
C VAL A 104 1.11 -8.49 -8.78
N PHE A 105 1.36 -7.41 -9.52
CA PHE A 105 0.87 -7.31 -10.90
C PHE A 105 1.56 -8.30 -11.85
N GLY A 106 2.86 -8.55 -11.69
CA GLY A 106 3.58 -9.57 -12.43
C GLY A 106 2.97 -10.96 -12.25
N ASP A 107 2.70 -11.36 -10.99
CA ASP A 107 2.06 -12.64 -10.66
C ASP A 107 0.66 -12.76 -11.28
N ILE A 108 -0.14 -11.68 -11.23
CA ILE A 108 -1.48 -11.64 -11.84
C ILE A 108 -1.39 -11.83 -13.36
N VAL A 109 -0.48 -11.12 -14.03
CA VAL A 109 -0.35 -11.18 -15.50
C VAL A 109 0.15 -12.56 -15.94
N VAL A 110 1.12 -13.14 -15.24
CA VAL A 110 1.59 -14.51 -15.52
C VAL A 110 0.45 -15.53 -15.33
N ALA A 111 -0.34 -15.39 -14.26
CA ALA A 111 -1.47 -16.29 -14.02
C ALA A 111 -2.58 -16.16 -15.08
N GLN A 112 -2.88 -14.94 -15.52
CA GLN A 112 -3.95 -14.68 -16.49
C GLN A 112 -3.53 -14.92 -17.94
N TYR A 113 -2.28 -14.63 -18.28
CA TYR A 113 -1.76 -14.65 -19.64
C TYR A 113 -0.45 -15.46 -19.78
N PRO A 114 -0.40 -16.74 -19.33
CA PRO A 114 0.85 -17.52 -19.27
C PRO A 114 1.49 -17.77 -20.65
N LYS A 115 0.71 -17.75 -21.71
CA LYS A 115 1.22 -17.88 -23.10
C LYS A 115 1.88 -16.60 -23.62
N LEU A 116 1.39 -15.44 -23.17
CA LEU A 116 1.89 -14.13 -23.58
C LEU A 116 3.09 -13.72 -22.72
N MET A 117 2.99 -13.97 -21.41
CA MET A 117 3.98 -13.62 -20.41
C MET A 117 4.18 -14.80 -19.46
N PRO A 118 5.06 -15.76 -19.81
CA PRO A 118 5.30 -16.95 -18.98
C PRO A 118 6.05 -16.64 -17.69
N SER A 119 6.78 -15.53 -17.63
CA SER A 119 7.48 -15.02 -16.46
C SER A 119 7.76 -13.54 -16.61
N TYR A 120 8.13 -12.86 -15.54
CA TYR A 120 8.62 -11.48 -15.55
C TYR A 120 10.02 -11.41 -14.92
N TYR A 121 10.77 -10.35 -15.23
CA TYR A 121 12.10 -10.16 -14.69
C TYR A 121 12.06 -9.92 -13.17
N PRO A 122 13.04 -10.40 -12.40
CA PRO A 122 13.22 -10.00 -11.02
C PRO A 122 13.27 -8.48 -10.89
N VAL A 123 12.67 -7.93 -9.82
CA VAL A 123 12.58 -6.48 -9.63
C VAL A 123 13.94 -5.81 -9.58
N GLU A 124 14.96 -6.51 -9.13
CA GLU A 124 16.37 -6.06 -9.06
C GLU A 124 17.00 -5.82 -10.44
N GLN A 125 16.39 -6.37 -11.50
CA GLN A 125 16.84 -6.14 -12.89
C GLN A 125 16.11 -4.98 -13.58
N VAL A 126 14.98 -4.52 -13.01
CA VAL A 126 14.16 -3.45 -13.59
C VAL A 126 14.16 -2.17 -12.77
N LEU A 127 14.63 -2.24 -11.52
CA LEU A 127 14.73 -1.11 -10.60
C LEU A 127 16.19 -0.86 -10.25
N ASP A 128 16.66 0.35 -10.56
CA ASP A 128 17.90 0.88 -10.02
C ASP A 128 17.61 2.12 -9.16
N ALA A 129 17.64 1.95 -7.85
CA ALA A 129 17.43 3.01 -6.86
C ALA A 129 18.76 3.65 -6.40
N SER A 130 19.90 3.29 -6.98
CA SER A 130 21.23 3.78 -6.56
C SER A 130 21.36 5.30 -6.71
N TYR A 131 20.83 5.86 -7.79
CA TYR A 131 20.84 7.31 -8.03
C TYR A 131 20.00 8.08 -7.00
N LEU A 132 18.82 7.55 -6.65
CA LEU A 132 17.97 8.15 -5.62
C LEU A 132 18.63 8.08 -4.25
N LYS A 133 19.29 6.96 -3.95
CA LYS A 133 20.08 6.82 -2.72
C LYS A 133 21.26 7.79 -2.72
N GLY A 134 22.04 7.88 -3.79
CA GLY A 134 23.14 8.84 -3.92
C GLY A 134 22.68 10.29 -3.75
N LEU A 135 21.51 10.64 -4.29
CA LEU A 135 20.89 11.95 -4.05
C LEU A 135 20.55 12.15 -2.58
N SER A 136 19.93 11.18 -1.92
CA SER A 136 19.56 11.28 -0.50
C SER A 136 20.75 11.35 0.46
N ASP A 137 21.89 10.82 0.07
CA ASP A 137 23.15 10.92 0.85
C ASP A 137 23.75 12.35 0.78
N ARG A 138 23.39 13.14 -0.25
CA ARG A 138 23.83 14.53 -0.47
C ARG A 138 22.84 15.58 -0.02
N GLU A 139 21.55 15.30 -0.22
CA GLU A 139 20.46 16.24 -0.02
C GLU A 139 19.42 15.66 0.94
N ALA A 140 19.15 16.37 2.03
CA ALA A 140 18.04 16.00 2.91
C ALA A 140 16.70 16.40 2.26
N PRO A 141 15.62 15.61 2.45
CA PRO A 141 14.27 16.02 2.04
C PRO A 141 13.88 17.38 2.64
N LYS A 142 13.41 18.31 1.81
CA LYS A 142 12.98 19.65 2.25
C LYS A 142 11.64 19.62 2.97
N THR A 143 10.76 18.71 2.57
CA THR A 143 9.46 18.47 3.20
C THR A 143 9.25 17.00 3.47
N SER A 144 8.30 16.67 4.36
CA SER A 144 7.96 15.29 4.67
C SER A 144 7.18 14.62 3.52
N ALA A 145 7.25 13.29 3.46
CA ALA A 145 6.42 12.52 2.56
C ALA A 145 4.93 12.70 2.88
N VAL A 146 4.10 12.67 1.83
CA VAL A 146 2.65 12.67 1.99
C VAL A 146 2.20 11.27 2.41
N MET A 147 1.69 11.17 3.63
CA MET A 147 1.20 9.91 4.18
C MET A 147 -0.33 9.89 4.18
N PRO A 148 -0.96 8.76 3.78
CA PRO A 148 -2.39 8.59 3.99
C PRO A 148 -2.74 8.73 5.48
N ARG A 149 -3.83 9.43 5.78
CA ARG A 149 -4.35 9.56 7.14
C ARG A 149 -5.51 8.60 7.33
N PHE A 150 -5.54 7.94 8.46
CA PHE A 150 -6.60 7.00 8.83
C PHE A 150 -7.15 7.38 10.20
N GLU A 151 -8.45 7.50 10.28
CA GLU A 151 -9.15 7.73 11.55
C GLU A 151 -9.53 6.39 12.17
N ALA A 152 -9.08 6.14 13.40
CA ALA A 152 -9.26 4.84 14.06
C ALA A 152 -10.72 4.42 14.24
N LYS A 153 -11.67 5.39 14.23
CA LYS A 153 -13.10 5.16 14.43
C LYS A 153 -13.93 5.19 13.15
N GLU A 154 -13.33 5.53 12.01
CA GLU A 154 -14.07 5.52 10.74
C GLU A 154 -14.29 4.09 10.26
N GLU A 155 -15.54 3.76 9.97
CA GLU A 155 -15.92 2.47 9.40
C GLU A 155 -15.57 2.38 7.90
N ILE A 156 -15.24 1.18 7.43
CA ILE A 156 -15.10 0.93 5.99
C ILE A 156 -16.48 1.04 5.35
N LYS A 157 -16.65 2.00 4.46
CA LYS A 157 -17.89 2.21 3.71
C LYS A 157 -17.93 1.39 2.42
N ASN A 158 -16.80 1.35 1.71
CA ASN A 158 -16.69 0.59 0.47
C ASN A 158 -15.64 -0.52 0.66
N VAL A 159 -16.11 -1.76 0.71
CA VAL A 159 -15.23 -2.94 0.80
C VAL A 159 -14.62 -3.22 -0.58
N VAL A 160 -13.31 -3.13 -0.68
CA VAL A 160 -12.54 -3.47 -1.88
C VAL A 160 -12.25 -4.96 -1.92
N SER A 161 -11.89 -5.55 -0.78
CA SER A 161 -11.57 -6.97 -0.67
C SER A 161 -11.93 -7.50 0.72
N ARG A 162 -12.41 -8.75 0.75
CA ARG A 162 -12.61 -9.52 1.97
C ARG A 162 -12.04 -10.93 1.73
N ARG A 163 -11.02 -11.32 2.49
CA ARG A 163 -10.35 -12.59 2.34
C ARG A 163 -10.01 -13.21 3.68
N SER A 164 -10.27 -14.50 3.82
CA SER A 164 -9.81 -15.29 4.97
C SER A 164 -8.38 -15.76 4.75
N TRP A 165 -7.53 -15.58 5.76
CA TRP A 165 -6.15 -16.00 5.77
C TRP A 165 -5.97 -17.10 6.81
N ASN A 166 -5.38 -18.21 6.42
CA ASN A 166 -5.08 -19.34 7.31
C ASN A 166 -3.73 -19.12 8.01
N ILE A 167 -3.65 -18.03 8.77
CA ILE A 167 -2.46 -17.74 9.58
C ILE A 167 -2.42 -18.72 10.74
N GLN A 168 -1.44 -19.59 10.75
CA GLN A 168 -1.34 -20.66 11.72
C GLN A 168 -0.74 -20.18 13.04
N PHE A 169 -1.41 -20.54 14.13
CA PHE A 169 -0.98 -20.25 15.51
C PHE A 169 -0.73 -21.56 16.25
N GLU A 170 0.12 -21.51 17.28
CA GLU A 170 0.24 -22.58 18.24
C GLU A 170 -1.10 -22.85 18.93
N THR A 171 -1.33 -24.10 19.32
CA THR A 171 -2.60 -24.52 19.95
C THR A 171 -2.89 -23.68 21.20
N GLY A 172 -4.08 -23.07 21.25
CA GLY A 172 -4.54 -22.24 22.36
C GLY A 172 -3.77 -20.94 22.58
N LYS A 173 -2.91 -20.52 21.63
CA LYS A 173 -2.08 -19.30 21.75
C LYS A 173 -2.26 -18.37 20.55
N ALA A 174 -1.75 -17.15 20.70
CA ALA A 174 -1.58 -16.15 19.64
C ALA A 174 -0.13 -16.08 19.09
N THR A 175 0.68 -17.09 19.36
CA THR A 175 2.04 -17.24 18.84
C THR A 175 1.99 -17.88 17.47
N PHE A 176 2.62 -17.27 16.47
CA PHE A 176 2.69 -17.82 15.11
C PHE A 176 3.51 -19.11 15.06
N THR A 177 3.08 -20.06 14.25
CA THR A 177 3.93 -21.20 13.89
C THR A 177 4.98 -20.77 12.85
N PRO A 178 6.08 -21.53 12.66
CA PRO A 178 7.03 -21.23 11.58
C PRO A 178 6.38 -21.17 10.18
N ALA A 179 5.36 -21.98 9.94
CA ALA A 179 4.63 -22.01 8.66
C ALA A 179 3.80 -20.72 8.41
N ALA A 180 3.40 -20.00 9.45
CA ALA A 180 2.63 -18.77 9.30
C ALA A 180 3.39 -17.63 8.61
N HIS A 181 4.72 -17.66 8.62
CA HIS A 181 5.53 -16.57 8.07
C HIS A 181 5.33 -16.38 6.56
N THR A 182 5.14 -17.43 5.80
CA THR A 182 4.87 -17.35 4.36
C THR A 182 3.55 -16.61 4.09
N GLU A 183 2.51 -16.94 4.83
CA GLU A 183 1.19 -16.29 4.72
C GLU A 183 1.24 -14.81 5.18
N LEU A 184 1.97 -14.52 6.25
CA LEU A 184 2.16 -13.16 6.75
C LEU A 184 2.93 -12.28 5.76
N GLU A 185 3.98 -12.79 5.13
CA GLU A 185 4.74 -12.05 4.11
C GLU A 185 3.89 -11.84 2.83
N GLN A 186 3.02 -12.80 2.46
CA GLN A 186 2.07 -12.59 1.37
C GLN A 186 1.03 -11.52 1.72
N LEU A 187 0.46 -11.58 2.93
CA LEU A 187 -0.48 -10.58 3.43
C LEU A 187 0.17 -9.17 3.44
N LEU A 188 1.41 -9.07 3.91
CA LEU A 188 2.15 -7.81 3.89
C LEU A 188 2.23 -7.24 2.46
N ARG A 189 2.63 -8.05 1.48
CA ARG A 189 2.71 -7.62 0.07
C ARG A 189 1.36 -7.13 -0.47
N ASP A 190 0.29 -7.88 -0.23
CA ASP A 190 -1.05 -7.51 -0.69
C ASP A 190 -1.51 -6.19 -0.07
N LEU A 191 -1.25 -5.97 1.22
CA LEU A 191 -1.62 -4.74 1.92
C LEU A 191 -0.73 -3.54 1.56
N LEU A 192 0.51 -3.76 1.15
CA LEU A 192 1.38 -2.69 0.63
C LEU A 192 0.82 -2.10 -0.66
N VAL A 193 0.31 -2.94 -1.58
CA VAL A 193 -0.31 -2.48 -2.83
C VAL A 193 -1.59 -1.67 -2.56
N ALA A 194 -2.35 -2.04 -1.53
CA ALA A 194 -3.55 -1.33 -1.09
C ALA A 194 -3.24 -0.21 -0.08
N SER A 195 -2.18 0.56 -0.27
CA SER A 195 -1.63 1.51 0.72
C SER A 195 -2.60 2.62 1.16
N ALA A 196 -3.54 3.01 0.32
CA ALA A 196 -4.54 4.06 0.60
C ALA A 196 -5.83 3.54 1.27
N THR A 197 -5.88 2.26 1.67
CA THR A 197 -7.07 1.64 2.27
C THR A 197 -6.91 1.39 3.76
N ALA A 198 -8.02 1.47 4.50
CA ALA A 198 -8.14 0.95 5.85
C ALA A 198 -8.27 -0.58 5.82
N VAL A 199 -7.84 -1.23 6.89
CA VAL A 199 -7.81 -2.68 7.00
C VAL A 199 -8.42 -3.11 8.33
N GLU A 200 -9.38 -4.03 8.28
CA GLU A 200 -9.95 -4.69 9.44
C GLU A 200 -9.44 -6.12 9.56
N LEU A 201 -8.98 -6.48 10.74
CA LEU A 201 -8.45 -7.78 11.10
C LEU A 201 -9.47 -8.48 12.01
N HIS A 202 -10.22 -9.43 11.48
CA HIS A 202 -11.28 -10.14 12.17
C HIS A 202 -10.78 -11.51 12.64
N GLY A 203 -10.57 -11.68 13.93
CA GLY A 203 -10.11 -12.94 14.52
C GLY A 203 -11.27 -13.89 14.80
N HIS A 204 -11.08 -15.17 14.47
CA HIS A 204 -12.04 -16.25 14.72
C HIS A 204 -11.37 -17.46 15.37
N THR A 205 -12.17 -18.24 16.12
CA THR A 205 -11.78 -19.54 16.68
C THR A 205 -12.76 -20.62 16.21
N ASP A 206 -12.41 -21.89 16.44
CA ASP A 206 -13.38 -22.96 16.46
C ASP A 206 -14.24 -22.91 17.75
N ALA A 207 -15.23 -23.82 17.87
CA ALA A 207 -16.14 -23.87 18.99
C ALA A 207 -15.63 -24.75 20.15
N GLN A 208 -14.37 -25.11 20.19
CA GLN A 208 -13.82 -25.86 21.31
C GLN A 208 -13.44 -24.92 22.46
N GLY A 209 -13.81 -25.31 23.68
CA GLY A 209 -13.47 -24.56 24.89
C GLY A 209 -14.55 -23.57 25.31
N ASN A 210 -14.17 -22.64 26.17
CA ASN A 210 -15.06 -21.64 26.75
C ASN A 210 -15.27 -20.46 25.78
N PRO A 211 -16.51 -20.00 25.51
CA PRO A 211 -16.80 -18.91 24.59
C PRO A 211 -16.06 -17.60 24.91
N ASP A 212 -15.97 -17.22 26.21
CA ASP A 212 -15.27 -15.98 26.61
C ASP A 212 -13.75 -16.10 26.40
N ALA A 213 -13.18 -17.29 26.61
CA ALA A 213 -11.78 -17.55 26.29
C ALA A 213 -11.53 -17.51 24.78
N ASN A 214 -12.47 -18.03 23.98
CA ASN A 214 -12.40 -17.97 22.53
C ASN A 214 -12.51 -16.54 22.01
N MET A 215 -13.34 -15.71 22.63
CA MET A 215 -13.42 -14.28 22.29
C MET A 215 -12.07 -13.58 22.51
N ARG A 216 -11.46 -13.75 23.70
CA ARG A 216 -10.13 -13.19 23.97
C ARG A 216 -9.05 -13.74 23.04
N LEU A 217 -9.02 -15.05 22.80
CA LEU A 217 -8.03 -15.67 21.92
C LEU A 217 -8.14 -15.15 20.48
N SER A 218 -9.36 -14.89 20.00
CA SER A 218 -9.58 -14.32 18.68
C SER A 218 -9.05 -12.89 18.57
N GLU A 219 -9.25 -12.09 19.61
CA GLU A 219 -8.69 -10.73 19.72
C GLU A 219 -7.16 -10.75 19.73
N GLU A 220 -6.56 -11.57 20.58
CA GLU A 220 -5.11 -11.72 20.71
C GLU A 220 -4.46 -12.13 19.39
N ARG A 221 -5.08 -13.05 18.62
CA ARG A 221 -4.59 -13.48 17.31
C ARG A 221 -4.64 -12.37 16.27
N ALA A 222 -5.76 -11.67 16.16
CA ALA A 222 -5.88 -10.54 15.25
C ALA A 222 -4.90 -9.41 15.63
N PHE A 223 -4.73 -9.17 16.94
CA PHE A 223 -3.75 -8.20 17.45
C PHE A 223 -2.30 -8.61 17.14
N ALA A 224 -1.97 -9.91 17.23
CA ALA A 224 -0.64 -10.42 16.87
C ALA A 224 -0.32 -10.14 15.38
N VAL A 225 -1.30 -10.35 14.48
CA VAL A 225 -1.15 -10.00 13.05
C VAL A 225 -0.94 -8.50 12.87
N LYS A 226 -1.76 -7.67 13.52
CA LYS A 226 -1.60 -6.21 13.51
C LYS A 226 -0.19 -5.81 13.92
N LYS A 227 0.24 -6.26 15.08
CA LYS A 227 1.55 -5.94 15.64
C LYS A 227 2.68 -6.36 14.69
N TRP A 228 2.60 -7.56 14.11
CA TRP A 228 3.59 -8.05 13.16
C TRP A 228 3.70 -7.14 11.92
N LEU A 229 2.57 -6.71 11.35
CA LEU A 229 2.54 -5.78 10.20
C LEU A 229 3.14 -4.41 10.55
N GLU A 230 2.76 -3.85 11.70
CA GLU A 230 3.27 -2.56 12.18
C GLU A 230 4.78 -2.60 12.50
N GLU A 231 5.29 -3.72 13.03
CA GLU A 231 6.72 -3.91 13.27
C GLU A 231 7.53 -4.08 11.98
N LYS A 232 6.97 -4.78 10.99
CA LYS A 232 7.63 -5.00 9.68
C LYS A 232 7.70 -3.74 8.82
N ALA A 233 6.69 -2.89 8.87
CA ALA A 233 6.58 -1.73 7.99
C ALA A 233 5.84 -0.57 8.70
N PRO A 234 6.40 0.02 9.78
CA PRO A 234 5.71 1.01 10.59
C PRO A 234 5.25 2.24 9.80
N LEU A 235 5.98 2.67 8.80
CA LEU A 235 5.58 3.79 7.94
C LEU A 235 4.49 3.43 6.94
N ASN A 236 4.39 2.16 6.54
CA ASN A 236 3.32 1.71 5.64
C ASN A 236 2.03 1.37 6.39
N PHE A 237 2.09 1.15 7.71
CA PHE A 237 0.94 0.92 8.58
C PHE A 237 0.84 1.99 9.66
N PRO A 238 0.55 3.26 9.30
CA PRO A 238 0.40 4.34 10.26
C PRO A 238 -0.79 4.08 11.19
N GLN A 239 -0.79 4.79 12.33
CA GLN A 239 -1.87 4.69 13.31
C GLN A 239 -3.25 4.85 12.67
N GLY A 240 -4.19 3.99 13.04
CA GLY A 240 -5.56 4.00 12.56
C GLY A 240 -5.81 3.16 11.30
N ARG A 241 -4.75 2.79 10.53
CA ARG A 241 -4.91 1.99 9.31
C ARG A 241 -5.39 0.56 9.60
N LEU A 242 -4.85 -0.08 10.67
CA LEU A 242 -5.18 -1.45 11.06
C LEU A 242 -6.11 -1.45 12.28
N ARG A 243 -7.27 -2.07 12.15
CA ARG A 243 -8.27 -2.23 13.22
C ARG A 243 -8.51 -3.71 13.51
N VAL A 244 -8.73 -4.04 14.78
CA VAL A 244 -8.93 -5.41 15.26
C VAL A 244 -10.36 -5.61 15.70
N PHE A 245 -10.95 -6.74 15.30
CA PHE A 245 -12.27 -7.18 15.68
C PHE A 245 -12.22 -8.64 16.13
N ALA A 246 -12.79 -8.92 17.29
CA ALA A 246 -12.87 -10.26 17.85
C ALA A 246 -14.25 -10.87 17.59
N HIS A 247 -14.29 -12.11 17.15
CA HIS A 247 -15.54 -12.84 16.91
C HIS A 247 -15.61 -14.16 17.68
N GLY A 248 -14.52 -14.61 18.31
CA GLY A 248 -14.48 -15.90 18.97
C GLY A 248 -14.97 -17.03 18.04
N GLN A 249 -15.87 -17.84 18.53
CA GLN A 249 -16.49 -18.95 17.78
C GLN A 249 -17.76 -18.56 17.00
N ILE A 250 -18.12 -17.26 17.00
CA ILE A 250 -19.30 -16.76 16.29
C ILE A 250 -18.99 -16.70 14.79
N ASN A 251 -19.98 -16.96 13.93
CA ASN A 251 -19.86 -16.98 12.47
C ASN A 251 -18.83 -18.02 11.93
N PRO A 252 -19.02 -19.30 12.21
CA PRO A 252 -18.17 -20.34 11.68
C PRO A 252 -18.33 -20.44 10.14
N LEU A 253 -17.21 -20.67 9.43
CA LEU A 253 -17.20 -20.93 7.97
C LEU A 253 -17.62 -22.38 7.67
N ALA A 254 -17.35 -23.30 8.59
CA ALA A 254 -17.60 -24.72 8.40
C ALA A 254 -18.11 -25.36 9.71
N PRO A 255 -18.74 -26.55 9.64
CA PRO A 255 -19.19 -27.27 10.82
C PRO A 255 -18.04 -27.59 11.80
N ASN A 256 -18.21 -27.28 13.07
CA ASN A 256 -17.23 -27.57 14.14
C ASN A 256 -17.15 -29.08 14.52
N SER A 257 -17.97 -29.94 13.91
CA SER A 257 -18.02 -31.37 14.17
C SER A 257 -16.80 -32.14 13.64
N SER A 258 -16.08 -31.59 12.64
CA SER A 258 -14.88 -32.21 12.06
C SER A 258 -13.64 -31.36 12.32
N GLU A 259 -12.46 -31.98 12.37
CA GLU A 259 -11.20 -31.22 12.50
C GLU A 259 -10.94 -30.32 11.28
N VAL A 260 -11.30 -30.78 10.09
CA VAL A 260 -11.20 -29.97 8.86
C VAL A 260 -12.03 -28.70 8.98
N GLY A 261 -13.29 -28.81 9.44
CA GLY A 261 -14.15 -27.64 9.64
C GLY A 261 -13.64 -26.72 10.75
N ARG A 262 -13.16 -27.28 11.86
CA ARG A 262 -12.55 -26.49 12.94
C ARG A 262 -11.30 -25.74 12.46
N ALA A 263 -10.46 -26.39 11.65
CA ALA A 263 -9.27 -25.74 11.07
C ALA A 263 -9.63 -24.54 10.18
N GLN A 264 -10.72 -24.63 9.41
CA GLN A 264 -11.23 -23.49 8.62
C GLN A 264 -11.78 -22.35 9.49
N ASN A 265 -12.33 -22.69 10.66
CA ASN A 265 -12.87 -21.68 11.59
C ASN A 265 -11.74 -20.92 12.33
N ARG A 266 -10.60 -21.55 12.58
CA ARG A 266 -9.41 -20.91 13.17
C ARG A 266 -8.70 -20.05 12.13
N ARG A 267 -9.19 -18.84 11.90
CA ARG A 267 -8.71 -17.94 10.85
C ARG A 267 -8.62 -16.49 11.30
N VAL A 268 -7.88 -15.70 10.54
CA VAL A 268 -8.00 -14.23 10.55
C VAL A 268 -8.56 -13.81 9.20
N GLU A 269 -9.70 -13.13 9.21
CA GLU A 269 -10.31 -12.55 8.02
C GLU A 269 -9.85 -11.10 7.88
N ILE A 270 -9.43 -10.73 6.69
CA ILE A 270 -8.94 -9.39 6.36
C ILE A 270 -9.96 -8.71 5.48
N VAL A 271 -10.43 -7.55 5.90
CA VAL A 271 -11.30 -6.67 5.12
C VAL A 271 -10.54 -5.41 4.78
N VAL A 272 -10.47 -5.09 3.50
CA VAL A 272 -9.76 -3.94 2.96
C VAL A 272 -10.76 -3.03 2.26
N GLY A 273 -10.73 -1.74 2.54
CA GLY A 273 -11.66 -0.82 1.93
C GLY A 273 -11.38 0.65 2.21
N THR A 274 -12.25 1.52 1.69
CA THR A 274 -12.18 2.97 1.90
C THR A 274 -13.16 3.42 2.95
N THR A 275 -12.77 4.42 3.74
CA THR A 275 -13.61 5.06 4.76
C THR A 275 -14.38 6.26 4.20
N THR A 276 -13.95 6.78 3.07
CA THR A 276 -14.66 7.82 2.30
C THR A 276 -15.61 7.19 1.28
N SER A 277 -16.74 7.81 1.05
CA SER A 277 -17.74 7.44 0.02
C SER A 277 -17.27 7.88 -1.36
#